data_479b73fdd7d41eb71795e474cc6f9374
#
_entry.id   479b73fdd7d41eb71795e474cc6f9374
#
_cell.length_a   1.000
_cell.length_b   1.000
_cell.length_c   1.000
_cell.angle_alpha   90.00
_cell.angle_beta   90.00
_cell.angle_gamma   90.00
#
_symmetry.space_group_name_H-M   'P 1'
#
loop_
_entity.id
_entity.type
_entity.pdbx_description
1 polymer ?
#
loop_
_entity_poly.entity_id
_entity_poly.type
_entity_poly.pdbx_seq_one_letter_code
_entity_poly.pdbx_strand_id
1 'polypeptide(L)'
;MTDPDSSEPAQITFVVDGEEVSVPDNGVSLLAALRGPLGNRAPKAGCNPQGQCGCCTVLVDGAPRVACVTPVRRVAGRVITTVDGLAEADRARWSDALLATGGSQCGFCTPGIVCRLEGLRSKGTAADDRDAVDRALAAHVCRCTGWQTIHEAWSLVASGSSVVEHERGANRDLMAASQRATIEGRSSQHVSADVVLGRGGFAEDTAPAGALVAVPDGNDGWVVASSLPEARALAGKVQGRHGTTSPEPPLALPDGEWDLTLRTSWVEPAYLETDASWCEPGGEPFTSLANGGAFGAKTSTQVGEVARELATTHGQAVRVVLSREDVVRTGPKRPPIAAGLRSDGSGVIRVVRTEGIAEAIRRVAPLIVVEEVDVVGPPTSAAIRSSGTAEAQLLLAVLNARSALGKDAVDGHVATVTSDEGSTATVSIGHGVIRVELRCGRILDSVVLRSYVIGAVHMALGWVTSEGLSVDDDGSISDLTMRSFGVLRASDMPRVEVTLHDEESEPVNGSDAVFAATAAALWMAQGCPTDWPTGRAPL
;
A
#
# COMPACT_ATOMS: atom_id res chain seq x y z
N MET A 1 -43.00 -27.25 26.81
CA MET A 1 -42.31 -27.72 25.63
C MET A 1 -40.99 -26.97 25.63
N THR A 2 -39.94 -27.58 26.12
CA THR A 2 -38.57 -27.08 26.11
C THR A 2 -38.06 -27.30 24.69
N ASP A 3 -37.58 -26.23 24.07
CA ASP A 3 -36.98 -26.19 22.73
C ASP A 3 -35.70 -27.07 22.74
N PRO A 4 -35.58 -28.11 21.90
CA PRO A 4 -34.49 -29.09 22.01
C PRO A 4 -33.24 -28.72 21.19
N ASP A 5 -33.05 -27.47 20.77
CA ASP A 5 -31.97 -27.11 19.82
C ASP A 5 -31.01 -26.00 20.30
N SER A 6 -30.76 -25.94 21.61
CA SER A 6 -29.66 -25.10 22.14
C SER A 6 -28.44 -25.93 22.52
N SER A 7 -27.94 -26.80 21.61
CA SER A 7 -26.61 -27.38 21.80
C SER A 7 -25.57 -26.29 21.54
N GLU A 8 -24.77 -25.96 22.56
CA GLU A 8 -23.57 -25.10 22.36
C GLU A 8 -22.76 -25.64 21.17
N PRO A 9 -22.24 -24.75 20.30
CA PRO A 9 -21.44 -25.18 19.16
C PRO A 9 -20.24 -26.00 19.64
N ALA A 10 -19.92 -27.06 18.90
CA ALA A 10 -18.74 -27.87 19.19
C ALA A 10 -17.47 -26.98 19.30
N GLN A 11 -16.60 -27.30 20.25
CA GLN A 11 -15.38 -26.56 20.46
C GLN A 11 -14.26 -27.15 19.59
N ILE A 12 -13.46 -26.26 18.97
CA ILE A 12 -12.25 -26.58 18.22
C ILE A 12 -11.05 -26.17 19.04
N THR A 13 -10.27 -27.17 19.46
CA THR A 13 -9.04 -26.96 20.24
C THR A 13 -7.80 -27.04 19.34
N PHE A 14 -6.86 -26.12 19.50
CA PHE A 14 -5.58 -26.07 18.81
C PHE A 14 -4.58 -25.24 19.63
N VAL A 15 -3.32 -25.20 19.23
CA VAL A 15 -2.27 -24.44 19.93
C VAL A 15 -1.99 -23.16 19.15
N VAL A 16 -1.90 -22.00 19.83
CA VAL A 16 -1.47 -20.71 19.25
C VAL A 16 -0.31 -20.16 20.05
N ASP A 17 0.84 -19.97 19.40
CA ASP A 17 2.03 -19.39 20.01
C ASP A 17 2.47 -20.07 21.31
N GLY A 18 2.23 -21.41 21.38
CA GLY A 18 2.58 -22.25 22.54
C GLY A 18 1.46 -22.43 23.56
N GLU A 19 0.33 -21.73 23.44
CA GLU A 19 -0.81 -21.84 24.35
C GLU A 19 -1.93 -22.66 23.72
N GLU A 20 -2.51 -23.62 24.47
CA GLU A 20 -3.69 -24.35 24.03
C GLU A 20 -4.93 -23.46 24.15
N VAL A 21 -5.67 -23.33 23.07
CA VAL A 21 -6.87 -22.49 22.96
C VAL A 21 -8.05 -23.28 22.40
N SER A 22 -9.26 -22.84 22.73
CA SER A 22 -10.50 -23.43 22.23
C SER A 22 -11.43 -22.33 21.73
N VAL A 23 -12.05 -22.54 20.57
CA VAL A 23 -13.01 -21.61 19.96
C VAL A 23 -14.22 -22.37 19.44
N PRO A 24 -15.42 -21.75 19.39
CA PRO A 24 -16.61 -22.39 18.83
C PRO A 24 -16.44 -22.73 17.34
N ASP A 25 -16.96 -23.89 16.91
CA ASP A 25 -17.11 -24.23 15.48
C ASP A 25 -18.33 -23.52 14.88
N ASN A 26 -18.19 -22.25 14.61
CA ASN A 26 -19.20 -21.39 13.99
C ASN A 26 -18.89 -21.05 12.51
N GLY A 27 -17.98 -21.80 11.88
CA GLY A 27 -17.65 -21.65 10.46
C GLY A 27 -16.73 -20.47 10.11
N VAL A 28 -16.19 -19.76 11.11
CA VAL A 28 -15.30 -18.62 10.87
C VAL A 28 -13.92 -19.05 10.34
N SER A 29 -13.20 -18.09 9.76
CA SER A 29 -11.81 -18.29 9.34
C SER A 29 -10.87 -18.29 10.55
N LEU A 30 -9.68 -18.89 10.38
CA LEU A 30 -8.61 -18.83 11.38
C LEU A 30 -8.23 -17.37 11.72
N LEU A 31 -8.21 -16.45 10.74
CA LEU A 31 -7.95 -15.04 11.00
C LEU A 31 -9.00 -14.42 11.93
N ALA A 32 -10.29 -14.73 11.70
CA ALA A 32 -11.36 -14.20 12.54
C ALA A 32 -11.27 -14.76 13.97
N ALA A 33 -10.91 -16.04 14.13
CA ALA A 33 -10.67 -16.64 15.45
C ALA A 33 -9.47 -15.98 16.16
N LEU A 34 -8.35 -15.82 15.47
CA LEU A 34 -7.14 -15.20 16.04
C LEU A 34 -7.40 -13.74 16.46
N ARG A 35 -7.93 -12.91 15.57
CA ARG A 35 -8.11 -11.47 15.83
C ARG A 35 -9.32 -11.15 16.72
N GLY A 36 -10.33 -12.03 16.72
CA GLY A 36 -11.53 -11.88 17.53
C GLY A 36 -11.35 -12.42 18.96
N PRO A 37 -11.87 -13.63 19.26
CA PRO A 37 -11.90 -14.14 20.63
C PRO A 37 -10.50 -14.37 21.23
N LEU A 38 -9.48 -14.67 20.43
CA LEU A 38 -8.13 -14.91 20.93
C LEU A 38 -7.27 -13.64 21.06
N GLY A 39 -7.76 -12.50 20.58
CA GLY A 39 -7.06 -11.20 20.73
C GLY A 39 -5.69 -11.09 20.06
N ASN A 40 -5.28 -12.08 19.25
CA ASN A 40 -3.99 -12.04 18.55
C ASN A 40 -4.04 -11.09 17.35
N ARG A 41 -3.36 -9.96 17.47
CA ARG A 41 -3.37 -8.85 16.49
C ARG A 41 -2.23 -8.90 15.48
N ALA A 42 -1.27 -9.81 15.62
CA ALA A 42 -0.11 -9.92 14.72
C ALA A 42 -0.53 -10.21 13.25
N PRO A 43 -1.40 -11.18 12.93
CA PRO A 43 -1.89 -11.37 11.56
C PRO A 43 -2.83 -10.23 11.15
N LYS A 44 -2.61 -9.62 9.97
CA LYS A 44 -3.34 -8.43 9.49
C LYS A 44 -4.40 -8.77 8.45
N ALA A 45 -5.47 -7.98 8.40
CA ALA A 45 -6.62 -8.18 7.52
C ALA A 45 -6.59 -7.21 6.30
N GLY A 46 -5.55 -7.26 5.46
CA GLY A 46 -5.36 -6.29 4.39
C GLY A 46 -6.33 -6.37 3.21
N CYS A 47 -6.65 -7.56 2.72
CA CYS A 47 -7.70 -7.76 1.68
C CYS A 47 -9.09 -8.06 2.25
N ASN A 48 -9.22 -8.27 3.48
CA ASN A 48 -10.33 -8.28 4.44
C ASN A 48 -11.69 -8.88 3.98
N PRO A 49 -11.80 -10.18 3.70
CA PRO A 49 -10.88 -11.29 3.56
C PRO A 49 -10.91 -11.94 2.16
N GLN A 50 -10.12 -11.46 1.19
CA GLN A 50 -10.12 -12.00 -0.18
C GLN A 50 -9.07 -13.11 -0.43
N GLY A 51 -8.14 -13.36 0.51
CA GLY A 51 -7.04 -14.33 0.35
C GLY A 51 -5.94 -13.88 -0.63
N GLN A 52 -5.76 -12.58 -0.87
CA GLN A 52 -4.95 -12.05 -1.98
C GLN A 52 -3.75 -11.21 -1.58
N CYS A 53 -3.64 -10.77 -0.31
CA CYS A 53 -2.58 -9.84 0.12
C CYS A 53 -1.47 -10.48 0.96
N GLY A 54 -1.67 -11.68 1.50
CA GLY A 54 -0.68 -12.38 2.33
C GLY A 54 -0.46 -11.82 3.74
N CYS A 55 -1.04 -10.66 4.11
CA CYS A 55 -0.78 -10.00 5.40
C CYS A 55 -1.20 -10.84 6.63
N CYS A 56 -2.12 -11.77 6.45
CA CYS A 56 -2.59 -12.69 7.49
C CYS A 56 -1.87 -14.05 7.49
N THR A 57 -0.72 -14.17 6.85
CA THR A 57 0.02 -15.44 6.83
C THR A 57 0.53 -15.78 8.23
N VAL A 58 0.27 -17.01 8.65
CA VAL A 58 0.78 -17.66 9.86
C VAL A 58 1.40 -19.01 9.50
N LEU A 59 2.16 -19.61 10.40
CA LEU A 59 2.64 -20.98 10.25
C LEU A 59 1.61 -21.94 10.87
N VAL A 60 1.23 -22.98 10.14
CA VAL A 60 0.41 -24.09 10.64
C VAL A 60 1.29 -25.35 10.57
N ASP A 61 1.68 -25.89 11.70
CA ASP A 61 2.68 -26.97 11.83
C ASP A 61 3.97 -26.63 11.05
N GLY A 62 4.44 -25.37 11.18
CA GLY A 62 5.63 -24.86 10.48
C GLY A 62 5.42 -24.49 9.00
N ALA A 63 4.25 -24.77 8.40
CA ALA A 63 3.99 -24.46 7.00
C ALA A 63 3.18 -23.15 6.86
N PRO A 64 3.62 -22.19 6.02
CA PRO A 64 2.90 -20.93 5.82
C PRO A 64 1.49 -21.14 5.25
N ARG A 65 0.48 -20.49 5.86
CA ARG A 65 -0.92 -20.51 5.46
C ARG A 65 -1.54 -19.12 5.58
N VAL A 66 -2.39 -18.78 4.62
CA VAL A 66 -3.18 -17.54 4.63
C VAL A 66 -4.41 -17.75 5.51
N ALA A 67 -4.42 -17.13 6.70
CA ALA A 67 -5.41 -17.41 7.74
C ALA A 67 -6.84 -16.96 7.39
N CYS A 68 -7.02 -15.90 6.58
CA CYS A 68 -8.35 -15.38 6.24
C CYS A 68 -9.19 -16.32 5.37
N VAL A 69 -8.57 -17.25 4.64
CA VAL A 69 -9.26 -18.28 3.82
C VAL A 69 -9.06 -19.69 4.34
N THR A 70 -8.46 -19.84 5.52
CA THR A 70 -8.33 -21.12 6.23
C THR A 70 -9.48 -21.26 7.23
N PRO A 71 -10.44 -22.18 7.06
CA PRO A 71 -11.48 -22.41 8.04
C PRO A 71 -10.87 -22.90 9.37
N VAL A 72 -11.34 -22.37 10.51
CA VAL A 72 -10.78 -22.71 11.83
C VAL A 72 -10.84 -24.21 12.13
N ARG A 73 -11.91 -24.92 11.69
CA ARG A 73 -12.05 -26.37 11.85
C ARG A 73 -10.93 -27.20 11.19
N ARG A 74 -10.20 -26.64 10.21
CA ARG A 74 -9.07 -27.32 9.55
C ARG A 74 -7.77 -27.28 10.34
N VAL A 75 -7.75 -26.53 11.43
CA VAL A 75 -6.59 -26.44 12.32
C VAL A 75 -6.80 -27.11 13.68
N ALA A 76 -7.88 -27.88 13.84
CA ALA A 76 -8.13 -28.69 15.04
C ALA A 76 -6.90 -29.57 15.35
N GLY A 77 -6.40 -29.52 16.59
CA GLY A 77 -5.24 -30.26 17.07
C GLY A 77 -3.89 -29.82 16.47
N ARG A 78 -3.83 -28.73 15.71
CA ARG A 78 -2.61 -28.24 15.08
C ARG A 78 -1.93 -27.12 15.87
N VAL A 79 -0.68 -26.85 15.54
CA VAL A 79 0.12 -25.77 16.11
C VAL A 79 0.13 -24.60 15.14
N ILE A 80 -0.34 -23.45 15.61
CA ILE A 80 -0.32 -22.18 14.90
C ILE A 80 0.78 -21.32 15.49
N THR A 81 1.67 -20.81 14.65
CA THR A 81 2.69 -19.86 15.07
C THR A 81 2.52 -18.56 14.29
N THR A 82 2.25 -17.47 15.00
CA THR A 82 2.26 -16.12 14.44
C THR A 82 3.67 -15.54 14.51
N VAL A 83 3.88 -14.30 14.06
CA VAL A 83 5.18 -13.65 14.24
C VAL A 83 5.54 -13.50 15.72
N ASP A 84 4.56 -13.36 16.60
CA ASP A 84 4.77 -13.27 18.04
C ASP A 84 5.19 -14.60 18.67
N GLY A 85 4.78 -15.72 18.10
CA GLY A 85 5.12 -17.08 18.55
C GLY A 85 6.44 -17.61 18.00
N LEU A 86 7.14 -16.87 17.14
CA LEU A 86 8.49 -17.23 16.73
C LEU A 86 9.46 -17.17 17.94
N ALA A 87 10.50 -17.99 17.94
CA ALA A 87 11.54 -17.89 18.95
C ALA A 87 12.10 -16.46 19.02
N GLU A 88 12.44 -15.99 20.23
CA GLU A 88 12.93 -14.62 20.45
C GLU A 88 14.12 -14.28 19.55
N ALA A 89 15.07 -15.21 19.38
CA ALA A 89 16.22 -15.02 18.51
C ALA A 89 15.82 -14.87 17.03
N ASP A 90 14.76 -15.55 16.58
CA ASP A 90 14.29 -15.44 15.20
C ASP A 90 13.50 -14.13 14.99
N ARG A 91 12.68 -13.70 15.97
CA ARG A 91 12.04 -12.38 15.96
C ARG A 91 13.06 -11.26 15.88
N ALA A 92 14.08 -11.30 16.74
CA ALA A 92 15.16 -10.32 16.75
C ALA A 92 15.89 -10.30 15.39
N ARG A 93 16.26 -11.46 14.85
CA ARG A 93 16.94 -11.58 13.56
C ARG A 93 16.15 -10.94 12.42
N TRP A 94 14.84 -11.22 12.34
CA TRP A 94 13.97 -10.61 11.33
C TRP A 94 13.81 -9.11 11.53
N SER A 95 13.61 -8.66 12.78
CA SER A 95 13.48 -7.23 13.08
C SER A 95 14.74 -6.46 12.72
N ASP A 96 15.90 -6.97 13.11
CA ASP A 96 17.19 -6.32 12.83
C ASP A 96 17.47 -6.26 11.33
N ALA A 97 17.24 -7.35 10.61
CA ALA A 97 17.45 -7.39 9.15
C ALA A 97 16.52 -6.41 8.40
N LEU A 98 15.24 -6.39 8.75
CA LEU A 98 14.26 -5.49 8.11
C LEU A 98 14.49 -4.01 8.49
N LEU A 99 14.95 -3.73 9.71
CA LEU A 99 15.36 -2.39 10.10
C LEU A 99 16.63 -1.96 9.34
N ALA A 100 17.64 -2.82 9.24
CA ALA A 100 18.91 -2.50 8.58
C ALA A 100 18.75 -2.24 7.08
N THR A 101 17.79 -2.89 6.43
CA THR A 101 17.56 -2.75 4.99
C THR A 101 16.46 -1.76 4.63
N GLY A 102 15.63 -1.31 5.60
CA GLY A 102 14.41 -0.57 5.33
C GLY A 102 13.30 -1.44 4.72
N GLY A 103 13.33 -2.75 4.96
CA GLY A 103 12.35 -3.73 4.45
C GLY A 103 10.99 -3.66 5.13
N SER A 104 10.80 -2.79 6.13
CA SER A 104 9.52 -2.48 6.75
C SER A 104 9.37 -0.96 6.84
N GLN A 105 8.30 -0.42 6.28
CA GLN A 105 7.92 0.99 6.43
C GLN A 105 6.72 1.10 7.37
N CYS A 106 5.47 0.99 6.87
CA CYS A 106 4.28 1.04 7.73
C CYS A 106 4.10 -0.20 8.63
N GLY A 107 4.74 -1.33 8.32
CA GLY A 107 4.69 -2.56 9.11
C GLY A 107 3.46 -3.43 8.91
N PHE A 108 2.46 -3.01 8.12
CA PHE A 108 1.19 -3.75 8.00
C PHE A 108 1.34 -5.13 7.33
N CYS A 109 2.08 -5.22 6.24
CA CYS A 109 2.32 -6.50 5.55
C CYS A 109 3.43 -7.34 6.19
N THR A 110 4.27 -6.73 7.01
CA THR A 110 5.53 -7.32 7.50
C THR A 110 5.34 -8.60 8.30
N PRO A 111 4.41 -8.73 9.26
CA PRO A 111 4.20 -9.98 9.99
C PRO A 111 3.91 -11.19 9.10
N GLY A 112 3.05 -10.99 8.09
CA GLY A 112 2.73 -12.04 7.12
C GLY A 112 3.91 -12.42 6.22
N ILE A 113 4.71 -11.43 5.82
CA ILE A 113 5.95 -11.65 5.04
C ILE A 113 6.98 -12.41 5.86
N VAL A 114 7.19 -12.02 7.13
CA VAL A 114 8.10 -12.72 8.05
C VAL A 114 7.69 -14.18 8.21
N CYS A 115 6.41 -14.47 8.54
CA CYS A 115 5.93 -15.85 8.63
C CYS A 115 6.12 -16.63 7.32
N ARG A 116 5.91 -15.99 6.17
CA ARG A 116 6.10 -16.62 4.87
C ARG A 116 7.56 -16.99 4.61
N LEU A 117 8.46 -16.04 4.85
CA LEU A 117 9.89 -16.22 4.62
C LEU A 117 10.54 -17.13 5.69
N GLU A 118 10.06 -17.10 6.93
CA GLU A 118 10.50 -18.04 7.96
C GLU A 118 10.19 -19.49 7.57
N GLY A 119 8.99 -19.75 7.01
CA GLY A 119 8.67 -21.06 6.46
C GLY A 119 9.49 -21.45 5.22
N LEU A 120 10.14 -20.49 4.55
CA LEU A 120 11.10 -20.73 3.47
C LEU A 120 12.49 -21.02 4.07
N ARG A 121 12.91 -20.25 5.08
CA ARG A 121 14.19 -20.41 5.80
C ARG A 121 14.28 -21.79 6.46
N SER A 122 13.21 -22.24 7.11
CA SER A 122 13.15 -23.55 7.76
C SER A 122 13.38 -24.74 6.82
N LYS A 123 13.24 -24.53 5.51
CA LYS A 123 13.52 -25.52 4.46
C LYS A 123 14.97 -25.48 3.96
N GLY A 124 15.81 -24.59 4.51
CA GLY A 124 17.20 -24.45 4.11
C GLY A 124 17.40 -23.79 2.74
N THR A 125 16.46 -22.94 2.30
CA THR A 125 16.60 -22.19 1.03
C THR A 125 17.80 -21.26 1.08
N ALA A 126 18.58 -21.21 0.01
CA ALA A 126 19.80 -20.41 -0.06
C ALA A 126 19.50 -18.90 -0.02
N ALA A 127 20.43 -18.14 0.56
CA ALA A 127 20.29 -16.70 0.75
C ALA A 127 20.22 -15.91 -0.57
N ASP A 128 20.78 -16.43 -1.64
CA ASP A 128 20.82 -15.87 -2.99
C ASP A 128 19.75 -16.44 -3.95
N ASP A 129 18.92 -17.40 -3.50
CA ASP A 129 17.82 -17.95 -4.31
C ASP A 129 16.64 -16.95 -4.39
N ARG A 130 16.83 -15.90 -5.21
CA ARG A 130 15.82 -14.88 -5.44
C ARG A 130 14.51 -15.48 -6.00
N ASP A 131 14.61 -16.44 -6.91
CA ASP A 131 13.44 -17.06 -7.53
C ASP A 131 12.56 -17.81 -6.51
N ALA A 132 13.17 -18.48 -5.52
CA ALA A 132 12.42 -19.11 -4.45
C ALA A 132 11.69 -18.08 -3.56
N VAL A 133 12.33 -16.93 -3.28
CA VAL A 133 11.72 -15.83 -2.53
C VAL A 133 10.57 -15.22 -3.31
N ASP A 134 10.74 -14.93 -4.60
CA ASP A 134 9.69 -14.39 -5.48
C ASP A 134 8.49 -15.33 -5.56
N ARG A 135 8.71 -16.62 -5.75
CA ARG A 135 7.64 -17.64 -5.70
C ARG A 135 6.95 -17.70 -4.34
N ALA A 136 7.71 -17.59 -3.26
CA ALA A 136 7.14 -17.56 -1.91
C ALA A 136 6.25 -16.33 -1.71
N LEU A 137 6.65 -15.16 -2.20
CA LEU A 137 5.95 -13.89 -2.06
C LEU A 137 4.85 -13.65 -3.12
N ALA A 138 4.65 -14.55 -4.08
CA ALA A 138 3.70 -14.39 -5.19
C ALA A 138 2.24 -14.06 -4.77
N ALA A 139 1.83 -14.45 -3.56
CA ALA A 139 0.52 -14.14 -2.99
C ALA A 139 0.58 -13.00 -1.95
N HIS A 140 1.70 -12.28 -1.85
CA HIS A 140 1.87 -11.15 -0.94
C HIS A 140 1.83 -9.84 -1.72
N VAL A 141 1.35 -8.79 -1.05
CA VAL A 141 1.33 -7.42 -1.56
C VAL A 141 2.01 -6.52 -0.54
N CYS A 142 2.89 -5.66 -1.00
CA CYS A 142 3.46 -4.55 -0.25
C CYS A 142 3.36 -3.29 -1.10
N ARG A 143 2.80 -2.22 -0.55
CA ARG A 143 2.64 -0.94 -1.26
C ARG A 143 3.83 -0.01 -1.07
N CYS A 144 4.61 -0.22 0.00
CA CYS A 144 5.57 0.77 0.49
C CYS A 144 7.00 0.54 0.00
N THR A 145 7.52 -0.70 0.15
CA THR A 145 8.96 -0.97 0.14
C THR A 145 9.56 -1.25 -1.24
N GLY A 146 8.73 -1.52 -2.24
CA GLY A 146 9.20 -1.91 -3.58
C GLY A 146 9.98 -3.23 -3.60
N TRP A 147 9.83 -4.09 -2.60
CA TRP A 147 10.32 -5.46 -2.50
C TRP A 147 11.84 -5.65 -2.36
N GLN A 148 12.69 -4.84 -3.05
CA GLN A 148 14.14 -5.03 -3.05
C GLN A 148 14.74 -5.06 -1.64
N THR A 149 14.29 -4.17 -0.75
CA THR A 149 14.74 -4.12 0.64
C THR A 149 14.31 -5.34 1.46
N ILE A 150 13.21 -6.00 1.08
CA ILE A 150 12.76 -7.27 1.67
C ILE A 150 13.65 -8.43 1.20
N HIS A 151 14.05 -8.46 -0.07
CA HIS A 151 15.04 -9.42 -0.59
C HIS A 151 16.40 -9.27 0.10
N GLU A 152 16.84 -8.04 0.33
CA GLU A 152 18.07 -7.75 1.07
C GLU A 152 17.98 -8.28 2.52
N ALA A 153 16.83 -8.05 3.19
CA ALA A 153 16.59 -8.60 4.53
C ALA A 153 16.60 -10.14 4.53
N TRP A 154 15.97 -10.78 3.54
CA TRP A 154 16.04 -12.23 3.37
C TRP A 154 17.48 -12.72 3.29
N SER A 155 18.31 -12.09 2.44
CA SER A 155 19.71 -12.51 2.26
C SER A 155 20.50 -12.43 3.57
N LEU A 156 20.28 -11.40 4.40
CA LEU A 156 20.89 -11.28 5.73
C LEU A 156 20.45 -12.41 6.66
N VAL A 157 19.15 -12.68 6.73
CA VAL A 157 18.59 -13.69 7.63
C VAL A 157 19.00 -15.09 7.21
N ALA A 158 18.95 -15.42 5.91
CA ALA A 158 19.23 -16.74 5.38
C ALA A 158 20.73 -17.08 5.38
N SER A 159 21.61 -16.10 5.22
CA SER A 159 23.07 -16.30 5.32
C SER A 159 23.56 -16.44 6.77
N GLY A 160 22.74 -16.07 7.76
CA GLY A 160 23.15 -15.98 9.15
C GLY A 160 24.14 -14.85 9.43
N SER A 161 24.29 -13.90 8.51
CA SER A 161 25.15 -12.73 8.66
C SER A 161 24.67 -11.85 9.82
N SER A 162 25.62 -11.36 10.61
CA SER A 162 25.31 -10.40 11.67
C SER A 162 24.95 -9.05 11.06
N VAL A 163 23.84 -8.45 11.50
CA VAL A 163 23.45 -7.07 11.12
C VAL A 163 24.51 -6.06 11.55
N VAL A 164 25.28 -6.35 12.61
CA VAL A 164 26.39 -5.51 13.10
C VAL A 164 27.51 -5.38 12.06
N GLU A 165 27.68 -6.39 11.20
CA GLU A 165 28.66 -6.36 10.10
C GLU A 165 28.16 -5.57 8.88
N HIS A 166 26.88 -5.25 8.85
CA HIS A 166 26.29 -4.45 7.78
C HIS A 166 26.44 -2.96 8.14
N GLU A 167 27.25 -2.22 7.39
CA GLU A 167 27.61 -0.80 7.63
C GLU A 167 26.43 0.14 7.94
N ARG A 168 25.19 -0.30 7.72
CA ARG A 168 23.95 0.48 7.87
C ARG A 168 23.19 0.25 9.18
N GLY A 169 23.61 -0.68 10.05
CA GLY A 169 22.82 -1.11 11.22
C GLY A 169 23.36 -0.67 12.59
N ALA A 170 24.66 -0.46 12.73
CA ALA A 170 25.27 -0.13 14.02
C ALA A 170 25.10 1.37 14.34
N ASN A 171 24.48 1.70 15.47
CA ASN A 171 24.28 3.07 15.98
C ASN A 171 23.34 3.99 15.18
N ARG A 172 22.29 3.41 14.55
CA ARG A 172 21.30 4.19 13.81
C ARG A 172 20.39 4.98 14.76
N ASP A 173 20.17 6.28 14.47
CA ASP A 173 19.21 7.12 15.19
C ASP A 173 17.78 6.83 14.68
N LEU A 174 17.02 6.04 15.44
CA LEU A 174 15.65 5.67 15.08
C LEU A 174 14.64 6.84 15.19
N MET A 175 14.99 7.91 15.92
CA MET A 175 14.16 9.13 15.95
C MET A 175 14.32 9.89 14.63
N ALA A 176 15.54 10.11 14.16
CA ALA A 176 15.82 10.71 12.86
C ALA A 176 15.24 9.86 11.72
N ALA A 177 15.33 8.53 11.83
CA ALA A 177 14.69 7.59 10.91
C ALA A 177 13.17 7.75 10.87
N SER A 178 12.51 7.88 12.01
CA SER A 178 11.06 8.09 12.12
C SER A 178 10.64 9.45 11.58
N GLN A 179 11.44 10.49 11.82
CA GLN A 179 11.21 11.81 11.24
C GLN A 179 11.30 11.75 9.70
N ARG A 180 12.31 11.08 9.14
CA ARG A 180 12.42 10.90 7.70
C ARG A 180 11.24 10.12 7.13
N ALA A 181 10.83 9.04 7.79
CA ALA A 181 9.67 8.25 7.41
C ALA A 181 8.37 9.07 7.39
N THR A 182 8.18 9.97 8.36
CA THR A 182 7.03 10.88 8.44
C THR A 182 7.01 11.86 7.27
N ILE A 183 8.15 12.45 6.90
CA ILE A 183 8.28 13.34 5.75
C ILE A 183 7.91 12.60 4.45
N GLU A 184 8.49 11.41 4.23
CA GLU A 184 8.24 10.64 3.02
C GLU A 184 6.83 10.05 2.94
N GLY A 185 6.30 9.58 4.07
CA GLY A 185 4.98 8.96 4.17
C GLY A 185 3.80 9.95 4.23
N ARG A 186 4.07 11.24 4.42
CA ARG A 186 3.08 12.31 4.63
C ARG A 186 2.12 12.04 5.79
N SER A 187 2.55 11.23 6.74
CA SER A 187 1.81 10.91 7.97
C SER A 187 2.80 10.45 9.04
N SER A 188 2.40 10.54 10.32
CA SER A 188 3.24 10.08 11.42
C SER A 188 3.63 8.61 11.24
N GLN A 189 4.92 8.32 11.24
CA GLN A 189 5.49 6.99 11.09
C GLN A 189 6.54 6.75 12.16
N HIS A 190 6.62 5.51 12.63
CA HIS A 190 7.66 5.07 13.55
C HIS A 190 8.55 4.01 12.91
N VAL A 191 9.84 4.09 13.16
CA VAL A 191 10.82 3.08 12.75
C VAL A 191 11.28 2.35 14.02
N SER A 192 10.83 1.12 14.18
CA SER A 192 11.14 0.30 15.37
C SER A 192 10.93 -1.18 15.11
N ALA A 193 11.49 -2.04 15.98
CA ALA A 193 11.22 -3.48 15.96
C ALA A 193 9.72 -3.80 16.14
N ASP A 194 9.00 -3.02 16.93
CA ASP A 194 7.56 -3.20 17.11
C ASP A 194 6.77 -3.01 15.81
N VAL A 195 7.13 -2.02 14.99
CA VAL A 195 6.52 -1.83 13.67
C VAL A 195 6.79 -3.02 12.77
N VAL A 196 8.00 -3.56 12.77
CA VAL A 196 8.36 -4.78 12.01
C VAL A 196 7.51 -5.97 12.45
N LEU A 197 7.25 -6.10 13.74
CA LEU A 197 6.41 -7.16 14.33
C LEU A 197 4.91 -6.87 14.22
N GLY A 198 4.51 -5.81 13.50
CA GLY A 198 3.11 -5.47 13.24
C GLY A 198 2.43 -4.64 14.32
N ARG A 199 3.19 -4.01 15.20
CA ARG A 199 2.68 -3.12 16.26
C ARG A 199 2.81 -1.65 15.84
N GLY A 200 2.40 -1.31 14.63
CA GLY A 200 2.49 0.03 14.05
C GLY A 200 1.37 0.99 14.48
N GLY A 201 0.55 0.65 15.49
CA GLY A 201 -0.53 1.51 15.98
C GLY A 201 -1.75 1.55 15.05
N PHE A 202 -2.07 0.47 14.36
CA PHE A 202 -3.22 0.38 13.48
C PHE A 202 -4.55 0.44 14.25
N ALA A 203 -5.54 1.16 13.70
CA ALA A 203 -6.79 1.42 14.40
C ALA A 203 -7.53 0.13 14.82
N GLU A 204 -7.58 -0.88 13.94
CA GLU A 204 -8.24 -2.15 14.28
C GLU A 204 -7.51 -2.94 15.37
N ASP A 205 -6.21 -2.70 15.56
CA ASP A 205 -5.40 -3.40 16.55
C ASP A 205 -5.50 -2.80 17.95
N THR A 206 -5.78 -1.50 18.05
CA THR A 206 -5.79 -0.71 19.27
C THR A 206 -7.18 -0.53 19.88
N ALA A 207 -8.23 -0.99 19.19
CA ALA A 207 -9.59 -0.89 19.70
C ALA A 207 -9.75 -1.64 21.05
N PRO A 208 -10.48 -1.05 22.02
CA PRO A 208 -10.71 -1.68 23.32
C PRO A 208 -11.32 -3.08 23.20
N ALA A 209 -10.96 -3.97 24.13
CA ALA A 209 -11.60 -5.27 24.22
C ALA A 209 -13.11 -5.10 24.51
N GLY A 210 -13.96 -5.84 23.79
CA GLY A 210 -15.42 -5.75 23.94
C GLY A 210 -16.07 -4.57 23.21
N ALA A 211 -15.29 -3.75 22.45
CA ALA A 211 -15.88 -2.74 21.59
C ALA A 211 -16.84 -3.39 20.57
N LEU A 212 -18.01 -2.77 20.38
CA LEU A 212 -18.93 -3.15 19.30
C LEU A 212 -18.24 -2.95 17.95
N VAL A 213 -18.69 -3.66 16.94
CA VAL A 213 -18.16 -3.58 15.57
C VAL A 213 -19.23 -3.07 14.64
N ALA A 214 -18.93 -2.00 13.91
CA ALA A 214 -19.79 -1.47 12.89
C ALA A 214 -19.18 -1.70 11.50
N VAL A 215 -20.02 -2.13 10.56
CA VAL A 215 -19.70 -2.27 9.13
C VAL A 215 -20.80 -1.62 8.29
N PRO A 216 -20.52 -1.14 7.05
CA PRO A 216 -21.55 -0.60 6.17
C PRO A 216 -22.65 -1.65 5.88
N ASP A 217 -23.92 -1.21 5.81
CA ASP A 217 -25.06 -2.05 5.47
C ASP A 217 -25.34 -2.14 3.96
N GLY A 218 -24.57 -1.40 3.17
CA GLY A 218 -24.73 -1.29 1.72
C GLY A 218 -25.77 -0.25 1.25
N ASN A 219 -26.47 0.45 2.17
CA ASN A 219 -27.51 1.43 1.90
C ASN A 219 -27.27 2.76 2.68
N ASP A 220 -26.01 3.19 2.72
CA ASP A 220 -25.56 4.39 3.43
C ASP A 220 -25.75 4.35 4.97
N GLY A 221 -26.08 3.20 5.55
CA GLY A 221 -26.20 2.96 6.97
C GLY A 221 -25.13 1.99 7.51
N TRP A 222 -25.28 1.63 8.81
CA TRP A 222 -24.32 0.81 9.53
C TRP A 222 -24.99 -0.31 10.30
N VAL A 223 -24.47 -1.52 10.14
CA VAL A 223 -24.80 -2.66 11.01
C VAL A 223 -23.82 -2.68 12.17
N VAL A 224 -24.36 -2.72 13.41
CA VAL A 224 -23.57 -2.80 14.63
C VAL A 224 -23.83 -4.13 15.33
N ALA A 225 -22.77 -4.85 15.69
CA ALA A 225 -22.85 -6.14 16.36
C ALA A 225 -21.72 -6.34 17.38
N SER A 226 -21.76 -7.44 18.12
CA SER A 226 -20.75 -7.78 19.14
C SER A 226 -19.42 -8.23 18.54
N SER A 227 -19.40 -8.66 17.28
CA SER A 227 -18.22 -9.16 16.60
C SER A 227 -18.23 -8.85 15.10
N LEU A 228 -17.05 -8.81 14.48
CA LEU A 228 -16.92 -8.57 13.04
C LEU A 228 -17.59 -9.67 12.19
N PRO A 229 -17.49 -10.97 12.50
CA PRO A 229 -18.23 -11.99 11.77
C PRO A 229 -19.74 -11.83 11.84
N GLU A 230 -20.28 -11.45 13.01
CA GLU A 230 -21.69 -11.20 13.20
C GLU A 230 -22.17 -9.96 12.43
N ALA A 231 -21.46 -8.85 12.56
CA ALA A 231 -21.77 -7.63 11.82
C ALA A 231 -21.82 -7.87 10.30
N ARG A 232 -20.85 -8.61 9.77
CA ARG A 232 -20.79 -8.97 8.35
C ARG A 232 -21.90 -9.94 7.93
N ALA A 233 -22.28 -10.87 8.80
CA ALA A 233 -23.39 -11.78 8.53
C ALA A 233 -24.72 -11.04 8.40
N LEU A 234 -24.93 -10.01 9.26
CA LEU A 234 -26.11 -9.15 9.24
C LEU A 234 -26.12 -8.16 8.06
N ALA A 235 -24.97 -7.57 7.74
CA ALA A 235 -24.84 -6.62 6.63
C ALA A 235 -24.95 -7.29 5.24
N GLY A 236 -24.71 -8.60 5.18
CA GLY A 236 -24.62 -9.32 3.92
C GLY A 236 -23.24 -9.22 3.27
N LYS A 237 -23.07 -9.92 2.16
CA LYS A 237 -21.80 -9.98 1.43
C LYS A 237 -21.78 -8.99 0.29
N VAL A 238 -20.78 -8.11 0.27
CA VAL A 238 -20.47 -7.29 -0.90
C VAL A 238 -19.85 -8.17 -1.98
N GLN A 239 -20.35 -8.06 -3.20
CA GLN A 239 -19.77 -8.77 -4.34
C GLN A 239 -18.48 -8.08 -4.78
N GLY A 240 -17.34 -8.79 -4.70
CA GLY A 240 -16.03 -8.24 -5.01
C GLY A 240 -15.75 -8.08 -6.51
N ARG A 241 -16.42 -8.87 -7.36
CA ARG A 241 -16.21 -8.82 -8.82
C ARG A 241 -17.54 -9.01 -9.56
N HIS A 242 -17.87 -8.04 -10.41
CA HIS A 242 -19.02 -8.08 -11.32
C HIS A 242 -18.60 -8.46 -12.75
N GLY A 243 -17.39 -8.10 -13.16
CA GLY A 243 -16.84 -8.35 -14.48
C GLY A 243 -15.31 -8.41 -14.47
N THR A 244 -14.72 -8.67 -15.61
CA THR A 244 -13.28 -8.52 -15.87
C THR A 244 -13.16 -7.70 -17.14
N THR A 245 -12.88 -6.42 -16.99
CA THR A 245 -12.66 -5.46 -18.07
C THR A 245 -11.31 -4.81 -17.89
N SER A 246 -10.69 -4.40 -18.97
CA SER A 246 -9.43 -3.64 -18.91
C SER A 246 -9.73 -2.21 -18.48
N PRO A 247 -8.86 -1.58 -17.67
CA PRO A 247 -8.97 -0.17 -17.37
C PRO A 247 -8.88 0.67 -18.64
N GLU A 248 -9.79 1.62 -18.81
CA GLU A 248 -9.79 2.57 -19.92
C GLU A 248 -9.77 4.00 -19.39
N PRO A 249 -8.99 4.92 -20.03
CA PRO A 249 -9.03 6.33 -19.67
C PRO A 249 -10.40 6.95 -19.99
N PRO A 250 -11.10 7.56 -19.01
CA PRO A 250 -12.46 8.06 -19.20
C PRO A 250 -12.52 9.39 -19.96
N LEU A 251 -11.40 10.13 -20.05
CA LEU A 251 -11.36 11.46 -20.66
C LEU A 251 -10.83 11.41 -22.08
N ALA A 252 -11.50 12.13 -23.00
CA ALA A 252 -10.98 12.38 -24.33
C ALA A 252 -9.84 13.41 -24.29
N LEU A 253 -8.89 13.28 -25.21
CA LEU A 253 -7.84 14.30 -25.38
C LEU A 253 -8.44 15.68 -25.66
N PRO A 254 -7.79 16.76 -25.19
CA PRO A 254 -8.14 18.12 -25.60
C PRO A 254 -8.03 18.30 -27.12
N ASP A 255 -8.91 19.13 -27.69
CA ASP A 255 -8.83 19.47 -29.11
C ASP A 255 -7.55 20.27 -29.41
N GLY A 256 -6.86 19.97 -30.49
CA GLY A 256 -5.63 20.65 -30.90
C GLY A 256 -4.58 19.72 -31.52
N GLU A 257 -3.48 20.34 -31.93
CA GLU A 257 -2.29 19.60 -32.37
C GLU A 257 -1.27 19.60 -31.22
N TRP A 258 -0.80 18.41 -30.84
CA TRP A 258 0.02 18.19 -29.66
C TRP A 258 1.29 17.41 -30.01
N ASP A 259 2.44 17.83 -29.45
CA ASP A 259 3.71 17.12 -29.57
C ASP A 259 3.81 15.95 -28.57
N LEU A 260 3.03 16.01 -27.48
CA LEU A 260 2.96 14.99 -26.46
C LEU A 260 1.51 14.84 -25.97
N THR A 261 1.04 13.60 -25.86
CA THR A 261 -0.32 13.29 -25.37
C THR A 261 -0.27 12.20 -24.30
N LEU A 262 -1.14 12.33 -23.29
CA LEU A 262 -1.29 11.34 -22.22
C LEU A 262 -2.75 11.26 -21.79
N ARG A 263 -3.26 10.03 -21.59
CA ARG A 263 -4.53 9.76 -20.91
C ARG A 263 -4.28 8.72 -19.82
N THR A 264 -4.83 8.91 -18.63
CA THR A 264 -4.72 7.94 -17.52
C THR A 264 -6.10 7.44 -17.11
N SER A 265 -6.16 6.20 -16.62
CA SER A 265 -7.37 5.63 -16.02
C SER A 265 -7.46 6.00 -14.53
N TRP A 266 -8.56 5.59 -13.89
CA TRP A 266 -8.73 5.62 -12.44
C TRP A 266 -7.68 4.71 -11.77
N VAL A 267 -7.06 5.18 -10.68
CA VAL A 267 -6.06 4.38 -9.96
C VAL A 267 -6.41 4.28 -8.48
N GLU A 268 -6.47 3.04 -8.00
CA GLU A 268 -6.66 2.74 -6.57
C GLU A 268 -5.36 3.02 -5.81
N PRO A 269 -5.39 3.75 -4.68
CA PRO A 269 -4.21 3.94 -3.84
C PRO A 269 -3.61 2.62 -3.33
N ALA A 270 -4.42 1.59 -3.18
CA ALA A 270 -4.05 0.22 -2.82
C ALA A 270 -3.33 0.07 -1.47
N TYR A 271 -3.56 1.00 -0.53
CA TYR A 271 -3.05 0.83 0.83
C TYR A 271 -3.64 -0.42 1.51
N LEU A 272 -2.82 -1.10 2.31
CA LEU A 272 -3.19 -2.43 2.83
C LEU A 272 -4.08 -2.38 4.06
N GLU A 273 -3.87 -1.43 4.97
CA GLU A 273 -4.79 -1.21 6.09
C GLU A 273 -6.11 -0.64 5.56
N THR A 274 -7.19 -1.43 5.58
CA THR A 274 -8.53 -0.90 5.27
C THR A 274 -8.91 0.20 6.27
N ASP A 275 -9.75 1.14 5.85
CA ASP A 275 -10.16 2.24 6.72
C ASP A 275 -10.86 1.69 7.96
N ALA A 276 -10.37 2.07 9.10
CA ALA A 276 -10.91 1.73 10.40
C ALA A 276 -10.67 2.85 11.40
N SER A 277 -11.58 2.98 12.35
CA SER A 277 -11.48 3.87 13.50
C SER A 277 -12.22 3.28 14.68
N TRP A 278 -11.93 3.74 15.89
CA TRP A 278 -12.76 3.44 17.04
C TRP A 278 -12.89 4.67 17.93
N CYS A 279 -13.96 4.73 18.69
CA CYS A 279 -14.24 5.83 19.61
C CYS A 279 -14.91 5.30 20.87
N GLU A 280 -14.62 5.91 22.02
CA GLU A 280 -15.39 5.75 23.24
C GLU A 280 -16.50 6.81 23.32
N PRO A 281 -17.58 6.57 24.07
CA PRO A 281 -18.64 7.56 24.25
C PRO A 281 -18.10 8.90 24.75
N GLY A 282 -18.35 9.99 24.02
CA GLY A 282 -17.87 11.33 24.36
C GLY A 282 -16.37 11.57 24.15
N GLY A 283 -15.67 10.58 23.58
CA GLY A 283 -14.23 10.68 23.26
C GLY A 283 -13.95 11.21 21.85
N GLU A 284 -12.66 11.29 21.52
CA GLU A 284 -12.18 11.58 20.17
C GLU A 284 -11.90 10.26 19.40
N PRO A 285 -12.21 10.20 18.10
CA PRO A 285 -11.92 9.02 17.31
C PRO A 285 -10.42 8.72 17.24
N PHE A 286 -10.07 7.47 17.40
CA PHE A 286 -8.68 7.04 17.26
C PHE A 286 -8.25 7.14 15.79
N THR A 287 -7.15 7.84 15.55
CA THR A 287 -6.51 7.94 14.23
C THR A 287 -5.25 7.10 14.25
N SER A 288 -5.11 6.20 13.27
CA SER A 288 -3.93 5.36 13.14
C SER A 288 -2.67 6.21 12.91
N LEU A 289 -1.57 5.86 13.60
CA LEU A 289 -0.26 6.46 13.36
C LEU A 289 0.33 6.00 12.01
N ALA A 290 0.13 4.73 11.66
CA ALA A 290 0.54 4.18 10.38
C ALA A 290 -0.67 4.07 9.45
N ASN A 291 -0.54 4.53 8.23
CA ASN A 291 -1.64 4.55 7.25
C ASN A 291 -1.59 3.40 6.23
N GLY A 292 -0.83 2.35 6.51
CA GLY A 292 -0.76 1.16 5.66
C GLY A 292 -0.27 1.42 4.23
N GLY A 293 0.52 2.49 4.00
CA GLY A 293 1.02 2.88 2.67
C GLY A 293 0.03 3.73 1.86
N ALA A 294 -0.82 4.52 2.51
CA ALA A 294 -1.85 5.32 1.85
C ALA A 294 -1.30 6.55 1.10
N PHE A 295 -0.17 7.12 1.52
CA PHE A 295 0.46 8.28 0.88
C PHE A 295 -0.53 9.41 0.55
N GLY A 296 -1.35 9.80 1.54
CA GLY A 296 -2.36 10.85 1.42
C GLY A 296 -3.79 10.36 1.13
N ALA A 297 -4.01 9.10 0.77
CA ALA A 297 -5.35 8.62 0.40
C ALA A 297 -6.34 8.52 1.58
N LYS A 298 -5.87 8.38 2.82
CA LYS A 298 -6.74 8.25 4.01
C LYS A 298 -7.20 9.59 4.62
N THR A 299 -6.81 10.72 4.06
CA THR A 299 -7.16 12.04 4.60
C THR A 299 -8.64 12.39 4.47
N SER A 300 -9.39 11.69 3.62
CA SER A 300 -10.81 11.92 3.35
C SER A 300 -11.76 10.84 3.91
N THR A 301 -11.27 9.92 4.72
CA THR A 301 -12.13 8.86 5.30
C THR A 301 -13.06 9.41 6.39
N GLN A 302 -14.32 8.96 6.38
CA GLN A 302 -15.35 9.38 7.36
C GLN A 302 -15.49 8.42 8.55
N VAL A 303 -14.73 7.31 8.59
CA VAL A 303 -14.91 6.27 9.63
C VAL A 303 -14.71 6.78 11.05
N GLY A 304 -13.94 7.85 11.25
CA GLY A 304 -13.76 8.49 12.55
C GLY A 304 -15.03 9.13 13.09
N GLU A 305 -15.69 9.94 12.27
CA GLU A 305 -16.95 10.60 12.65
C GLU A 305 -18.06 9.58 12.93
N VAL A 306 -18.14 8.55 12.07
CA VAL A 306 -19.08 7.44 12.26
C VAL A 306 -18.80 6.68 13.57
N ALA A 307 -17.54 6.44 13.90
CA ALA A 307 -17.18 5.79 15.16
C ALA A 307 -17.63 6.62 16.38
N ARG A 308 -17.47 7.95 16.33
CA ARG A 308 -17.91 8.88 17.39
C ARG A 308 -19.43 8.86 17.57
N GLU A 309 -20.17 8.95 16.46
CA GLU A 309 -21.63 8.95 16.46
C GLU A 309 -22.20 7.64 17.01
N LEU A 310 -21.69 6.50 16.51
CA LEU A 310 -22.15 5.20 16.96
C LEU A 310 -21.75 4.90 18.42
N ALA A 311 -20.57 5.31 18.87
CA ALA A 311 -20.17 5.16 20.27
C ALA A 311 -21.11 5.95 21.20
N THR A 312 -21.50 7.16 20.80
CA THR A 312 -22.46 7.99 21.56
C THR A 312 -23.83 7.32 21.58
N THR A 313 -24.32 6.84 20.44
CA THR A 313 -25.63 6.19 20.31
C THR A 313 -25.75 4.90 21.12
N HIS A 314 -24.70 4.09 21.13
CA HIS A 314 -24.71 2.80 21.84
C HIS A 314 -24.22 2.88 23.28
N GLY A 315 -23.67 4.03 23.73
CA GLY A 315 -23.18 4.22 25.10
C GLY A 315 -21.96 3.37 25.46
N GLN A 316 -21.24 2.87 24.47
CA GLN A 316 -20.02 2.07 24.64
C GLN A 316 -19.07 2.22 23.47
N ALA A 317 -17.83 1.74 23.60
CA ALA A 317 -16.85 1.83 22.53
C ALA A 317 -17.33 1.11 21.26
N VAL A 318 -17.20 1.77 20.11
CA VAL A 318 -17.52 1.21 18.80
C VAL A 318 -16.30 1.33 17.90
N ARG A 319 -15.94 0.25 17.22
CA ARG A 319 -14.98 0.28 16.12
C ARG A 319 -15.69 0.13 14.79
N VAL A 320 -15.42 1.03 13.87
CA VAL A 320 -15.90 1.01 12.49
C VAL A 320 -14.81 0.38 11.63
N VAL A 321 -15.17 -0.59 10.80
CA VAL A 321 -14.22 -1.32 9.94
C VAL A 321 -14.81 -1.46 8.54
N LEU A 322 -14.14 -0.88 7.55
CA LEU A 322 -14.49 -1.08 6.14
C LEU A 322 -13.90 -2.40 5.62
N SER A 323 -14.67 -3.09 4.79
CA SER A 323 -14.11 -4.18 3.96
C SER A 323 -13.18 -3.61 2.88
N ARG A 324 -12.42 -4.46 2.21
CA ARG A 324 -11.63 -4.01 1.04
C ARG A 324 -12.54 -3.48 -0.06
N GLU A 325 -13.64 -4.15 -0.29
CA GLU A 325 -14.65 -3.77 -1.26
C GLU A 325 -15.24 -2.37 -0.97
N ASP A 326 -15.52 -2.09 0.31
CA ASP A 326 -16.02 -0.77 0.73
C ASP A 326 -14.96 0.32 0.50
N VAL A 327 -13.70 0.07 0.88
CA VAL A 327 -12.60 1.03 0.64
C VAL A 327 -12.45 1.34 -0.85
N VAL A 328 -12.54 0.33 -1.72
CA VAL A 328 -12.43 0.55 -3.17
C VAL A 328 -13.64 1.31 -3.70
N ARG A 329 -14.85 0.99 -3.22
CA ARG A 329 -16.09 1.62 -3.69
C ARG A 329 -16.22 3.07 -3.22
N THR A 330 -15.88 3.37 -1.97
CA THR A 330 -16.16 4.67 -1.34
C THR A 330 -14.92 5.53 -1.11
N GLY A 331 -13.72 4.94 -1.08
CA GLY A 331 -12.47 5.66 -0.88
C GLY A 331 -12.04 6.43 -2.13
N PRO A 332 -11.23 7.49 -1.96
CA PRO A 332 -10.80 8.32 -3.07
C PRO A 332 -9.82 7.60 -4.00
N LYS A 333 -9.88 7.92 -5.28
CA LYS A 333 -8.97 7.46 -6.33
C LYS A 333 -8.06 8.58 -6.80
N ARG A 334 -6.91 8.21 -7.36
CA ARG A 334 -6.12 9.16 -8.15
C ARG A 334 -6.94 9.58 -9.36
N PRO A 335 -7.17 10.88 -9.57
CA PRO A 335 -8.04 11.36 -10.63
C PRO A 335 -7.42 11.08 -12.01
N PRO A 336 -8.21 10.57 -12.98
CA PRO A 336 -7.79 10.48 -14.36
C PRO A 336 -7.52 11.85 -14.99
N ILE A 337 -6.55 11.88 -15.92
CA ILE A 337 -6.28 13.04 -16.76
C ILE A 337 -6.31 12.69 -18.25
N ALA A 338 -6.50 13.71 -19.08
CA ALA A 338 -6.19 13.70 -20.51
C ALA A 338 -5.43 14.98 -20.85
N ALA A 339 -4.22 14.85 -21.35
CA ALA A 339 -3.33 15.98 -21.58
C ALA A 339 -2.84 16.04 -23.04
N GLY A 340 -2.70 17.26 -23.55
CA GLY A 340 -2.01 17.56 -24.78
C GLY A 340 -1.06 18.74 -24.57
N LEU A 341 0.22 18.57 -24.87
CA LEU A 341 1.26 19.61 -24.70
C LEU A 341 2.01 19.84 -26.00
N ARG A 342 2.44 21.10 -26.20
CA ARG A 342 3.38 21.50 -27.28
C ARG A 342 4.80 21.49 -26.76
N SER A 343 5.74 21.52 -27.68
CA SER A 343 7.19 21.50 -27.39
C SER A 343 7.67 22.71 -26.58
N ASP A 344 6.92 23.80 -26.55
CA ASP A 344 7.21 24.99 -25.73
C ASP A 344 6.70 24.88 -24.29
N GLY A 345 6.09 23.75 -23.91
CA GLY A 345 5.51 23.48 -22.59
C GLY A 345 4.10 24.04 -22.39
N SER A 346 3.53 24.72 -23.40
CA SER A 346 2.13 25.12 -23.36
C SER A 346 1.22 23.95 -23.66
N GLY A 347 -0.02 23.98 -23.17
CA GLY A 347 -0.95 22.89 -23.45
C GLY A 347 -2.20 22.93 -22.59
N VAL A 348 -2.92 21.80 -22.60
CA VAL A 348 -4.14 21.63 -21.83
C VAL A 348 -4.08 20.32 -21.06
N ILE A 349 -4.45 20.34 -19.79
CA ILE A 349 -4.74 19.15 -18.99
C ILE A 349 -6.22 19.19 -18.63
N ARG A 350 -6.98 18.23 -19.16
CA ARG A 350 -8.32 17.87 -18.65
C ARG A 350 -8.13 16.93 -17.49
N VAL A 351 -8.83 17.18 -16.39
CA VAL A 351 -8.76 16.35 -15.19
C VAL A 351 -10.18 16.17 -14.62
N VAL A 352 -10.47 14.99 -14.08
CA VAL A 352 -11.70 14.76 -13.34
C VAL A 352 -11.76 15.78 -12.17
N ARG A 353 -12.89 16.51 -12.07
CA ARG A 353 -13.06 17.55 -11.04
C ARG A 353 -12.67 17.01 -9.67
N THR A 354 -11.68 17.65 -9.07
CA THR A 354 -11.11 17.25 -7.78
C THR A 354 -10.68 18.49 -7.02
N GLU A 355 -11.08 18.61 -5.78
CA GLU A 355 -10.75 19.78 -4.95
C GLU A 355 -9.24 20.04 -4.91
N GLY A 356 -8.83 21.28 -5.21
CA GLY A 356 -7.44 21.74 -5.16
C GLY A 356 -6.53 21.28 -6.32
N ILE A 357 -6.97 20.38 -7.22
CA ILE A 357 -6.10 19.80 -8.24
C ILE A 357 -5.69 20.81 -9.31
N ALA A 358 -6.58 21.67 -9.73
CA ALA A 358 -6.27 22.69 -10.73
C ALA A 358 -5.22 23.69 -10.23
N GLU A 359 -5.28 24.07 -8.96
CA GLU A 359 -4.29 24.93 -8.32
C GLU A 359 -2.94 24.22 -8.21
N ALA A 360 -2.93 22.94 -7.80
CA ALA A 360 -1.75 22.13 -7.71
C ALA A 360 -1.01 22.02 -9.07
N ILE A 361 -1.73 21.78 -10.16
CA ILE A 361 -1.16 21.74 -11.52
C ILE A 361 -0.60 23.10 -11.92
N ARG A 362 -1.35 24.19 -11.76
CA ARG A 362 -0.90 25.55 -12.17
C ARG A 362 0.34 25.99 -11.42
N ARG A 363 0.50 25.57 -10.16
CA ARG A 363 1.68 25.90 -9.34
C ARG A 363 3.00 25.41 -9.96
N VAL A 364 2.99 24.23 -10.55
CA VAL A 364 4.20 23.60 -11.14
C VAL A 364 4.26 23.75 -12.66
N ALA A 365 3.14 24.08 -13.32
CA ALA A 365 3.05 24.18 -14.78
C ALA A 365 2.17 25.38 -15.20
N PRO A 366 2.64 26.63 -15.02
CA PRO A 366 1.83 27.85 -15.22
C PRO A 366 1.43 28.11 -16.67
N LEU A 367 2.07 27.47 -17.66
CA LEU A 367 1.72 27.58 -19.08
C LEU A 367 0.64 26.59 -19.52
N ILE A 368 0.19 25.71 -18.63
CA ILE A 368 -0.82 24.70 -18.91
C ILE A 368 -2.20 25.21 -18.49
N VAL A 369 -3.15 25.16 -19.42
CA VAL A 369 -4.57 25.41 -19.13
C VAL A 369 -5.14 24.15 -18.48
N VAL A 370 -5.83 24.30 -17.35
CA VAL A 370 -6.48 23.19 -16.64
C VAL A 370 -7.99 23.27 -16.84
N GLU A 371 -8.55 22.21 -17.42
CA GLU A 371 -9.98 21.99 -17.61
C GLU A 371 -10.48 20.92 -16.64
N GLU A 372 -11.28 21.30 -15.64
CA GLU A 372 -11.93 20.35 -14.74
C GLU A 372 -13.22 19.83 -15.36
N VAL A 373 -13.35 18.51 -15.46
CA VAL A 373 -14.48 17.83 -16.11
C VAL A 373 -15.23 16.97 -15.09
N ASP A 374 -16.55 17.07 -15.08
CA ASP A 374 -17.40 16.20 -14.28
C ASP A 374 -17.54 14.84 -14.98
N VAL A 375 -17.11 13.77 -14.31
CA VAL A 375 -17.21 12.39 -14.80
C VAL A 375 -17.89 11.55 -13.73
N VAL A 376 -18.84 10.73 -14.14
CA VAL A 376 -19.48 9.77 -13.24
C VAL A 376 -18.45 8.70 -12.87
N GLY A 377 -18.19 8.51 -11.57
CA GLY A 377 -17.17 7.58 -11.09
C GLY A 377 -16.94 7.68 -9.59
N PRO A 378 -15.95 6.95 -9.06
CA PRO A 378 -15.61 6.99 -7.65
C PRO A 378 -15.06 8.37 -7.23
N PRO A 379 -15.10 8.72 -5.94
CA PRO A 379 -14.52 9.97 -5.44
C PRO A 379 -13.02 10.06 -5.75
N THR A 380 -12.50 11.28 -5.85
CA THR A 380 -11.09 11.56 -6.15
C THR A 380 -10.47 12.45 -5.07
N SER A 381 -9.12 12.45 -4.99
CA SER A 381 -8.38 13.32 -4.08
C SER A 381 -7.03 13.75 -4.68
N ALA A 382 -6.74 15.04 -4.61
CA ALA A 382 -5.45 15.61 -4.97
C ALA A 382 -4.33 15.26 -3.96
N ALA A 383 -4.68 14.79 -2.76
CA ALA A 383 -3.70 14.41 -1.73
C ALA A 383 -2.97 13.09 -2.03
N ILE A 384 -3.48 12.27 -2.96
CA ILE A 384 -2.90 10.96 -3.28
C ILE A 384 -1.60 11.15 -4.06
N ARG A 385 -0.46 10.89 -3.41
CA ARG A 385 0.87 10.85 -4.04
C ARG A 385 1.06 11.98 -5.07
N SER A 386 0.89 13.23 -4.63
CA SER A 386 1.05 14.43 -5.47
C SER A 386 0.23 14.43 -6.77
N SER A 387 -1.02 13.94 -6.71
CA SER A 387 -1.92 14.00 -7.86
C SER A 387 -2.05 15.43 -8.40
N GLY A 388 -2.02 15.54 -9.71
CA GLY A 388 -2.00 16.82 -10.42
C GLY A 388 -0.57 17.34 -10.63
N THR A 389 0.21 17.53 -9.56
CA THR A 389 1.60 18.00 -9.69
C THR A 389 2.49 16.96 -10.38
N ALA A 390 2.37 15.68 -10.01
CA ALA A 390 3.16 14.62 -10.62
C ALA A 390 2.87 14.46 -12.11
N GLU A 391 1.60 14.52 -12.53
CA GLU A 391 1.22 14.49 -13.94
C GLU A 391 1.81 15.65 -14.74
N ALA A 392 1.70 16.87 -14.21
CA ALA A 392 2.25 18.06 -14.87
C ALA A 392 3.78 18.00 -14.95
N GLN A 393 4.45 17.60 -13.87
CA GLN A 393 5.91 17.51 -13.78
C GLN A 393 6.47 16.44 -14.73
N LEU A 394 5.83 15.24 -14.79
CA LEU A 394 6.29 14.19 -15.70
C LEU A 394 6.15 14.60 -17.17
N LEU A 395 5.05 15.26 -17.54
CA LEU A 395 4.84 15.77 -18.90
C LEU A 395 5.93 16.77 -19.30
N LEU A 396 6.22 17.75 -18.43
CA LEU A 396 7.28 18.72 -18.66
C LEU A 396 8.67 18.07 -18.68
N ALA A 397 8.93 17.09 -17.82
CA ALA A 397 10.20 16.36 -17.80
C ALA A 397 10.46 15.60 -19.12
N VAL A 398 9.43 15.00 -19.71
CA VAL A 398 9.54 14.34 -21.02
C VAL A 398 9.82 15.36 -22.13
N LEU A 399 9.14 16.50 -22.15
CA LEU A 399 9.40 17.55 -23.15
C LEU A 399 10.83 18.09 -23.02
N ASN A 400 11.29 18.34 -21.81
CA ASN A 400 12.66 18.81 -21.55
C ASN A 400 13.72 17.79 -22.01
N ALA A 401 13.49 16.49 -21.69
CA ALA A 401 14.37 15.42 -22.14
C ALA A 401 14.45 15.33 -23.67
N ARG A 402 13.32 15.40 -24.38
CA ARG A 402 13.26 15.40 -25.84
C ARG A 402 13.97 16.60 -26.46
N SER A 403 13.85 17.78 -25.85
CA SER A 403 14.52 19.00 -26.31
C SER A 403 16.04 18.95 -26.14
N ALA A 404 16.52 18.34 -25.05
CA ALA A 404 17.95 18.23 -24.76
C ALA A 404 18.70 17.23 -25.66
N LEU A 405 18.03 16.14 -26.06
CA LEU A 405 18.65 15.03 -26.81
C LEU A 405 18.59 15.18 -28.33
N GLY A 406 17.80 16.13 -28.88
CA GLY A 406 17.45 16.14 -30.29
C GLY A 406 16.52 14.97 -30.67
N LYS A 407 15.93 14.99 -31.88
CA LYS A 407 14.90 14.02 -32.27
C LYS A 407 15.39 12.56 -32.43
N ASP A 408 16.72 12.31 -32.44
CA ASP A 408 17.32 11.03 -32.85
C ASP A 408 18.17 10.32 -31.76
N ALA A 409 18.21 10.79 -30.51
CA ALA A 409 19.04 10.16 -29.48
C ALA A 409 18.33 9.02 -28.78
N VAL A 410 18.77 7.78 -29.06
CA VAL A 410 18.18 6.52 -28.57
C VAL A 410 18.81 6.00 -27.28
N ASP A 411 19.90 6.60 -26.78
CA ASP A 411 20.63 6.09 -25.62
C ASP A 411 20.36 6.91 -24.34
N GLY A 412 19.63 6.28 -23.41
CA GLY A 412 19.46 6.71 -22.04
C GLY A 412 18.16 7.48 -21.78
N HIS A 413 17.09 6.76 -21.42
CA HIS A 413 15.82 7.38 -20.99
C HIS A 413 16.03 8.02 -19.61
N VAL A 414 16.42 9.31 -19.60
CA VAL A 414 16.71 10.09 -18.40
C VAL A 414 15.66 11.17 -18.23
N ALA A 415 15.05 11.21 -17.04
CA ALA A 415 14.12 12.27 -16.66
C ALA A 415 14.57 12.93 -15.35
N THR A 416 14.49 14.25 -15.29
CA THR A 416 14.72 15.02 -14.08
C THR A 416 13.44 15.77 -13.71
N VAL A 417 13.05 15.65 -12.45
CA VAL A 417 11.89 16.36 -11.87
C VAL A 417 12.34 17.09 -10.61
N THR A 418 11.91 18.35 -10.50
CA THR A 418 11.99 19.11 -9.25
C THR A 418 10.58 19.27 -8.69
N SER A 419 10.36 18.80 -7.45
CA SER A 419 9.06 18.94 -6.77
C SER A 419 8.78 20.38 -6.39
N ASP A 420 7.53 20.69 -6.07
CA ASP A 420 7.12 21.98 -5.54
C ASP A 420 7.70 22.28 -4.14
N GLU A 421 8.13 21.26 -3.41
CA GLU A 421 8.83 21.37 -2.13
C GLU A 421 10.35 21.57 -2.30
N GLY A 422 10.88 21.51 -3.53
CA GLY A 422 12.29 21.77 -3.85
C GLY A 422 13.20 20.54 -3.93
N SER A 423 12.67 19.31 -3.74
CA SER A 423 13.46 18.10 -3.98
C SER A 423 13.68 17.89 -5.48
N THR A 424 14.85 17.37 -5.86
CA THR A 424 15.17 17.05 -7.27
C THR A 424 15.59 15.60 -7.40
N ALA A 425 14.90 14.89 -8.30
CA ALA A 425 15.22 13.51 -8.65
C ALA A 425 15.59 13.40 -10.13
N THR A 426 16.69 12.72 -10.42
CA THR A 426 17.07 12.30 -11.78
C THR A 426 17.01 10.79 -11.85
N VAL A 427 16.22 10.28 -12.79
CA VAL A 427 16.03 8.85 -13.00
C VAL A 427 16.48 8.45 -14.40
N SER A 428 17.30 7.42 -14.49
CA SER A 428 17.70 6.82 -15.77
C SER A 428 17.35 5.33 -15.82
N ILE A 429 16.86 4.88 -16.97
CA ILE A 429 16.48 3.50 -17.23
C ILE A 429 17.35 2.92 -18.35
N GLY A 430 18.00 1.81 -18.07
CA GLY A 430 18.84 1.12 -19.07
C GLY A 430 19.34 -0.24 -18.56
N HIS A 431 19.48 -1.20 -19.47
CA HIS A 431 20.02 -2.54 -19.19
C HIS A 431 19.37 -3.30 -18.03
N GLY A 432 18.04 -3.15 -17.86
CA GLY A 432 17.30 -3.83 -16.77
C GLY A 432 17.53 -3.22 -15.39
N VAL A 433 18.13 -2.03 -15.29
CA VAL A 433 18.42 -1.33 -14.04
C VAL A 433 17.82 0.07 -14.08
N ILE A 434 17.22 0.49 -12.97
CA ILE A 434 16.76 1.85 -12.74
C ILE A 434 17.76 2.54 -11.80
N ARG A 435 18.34 3.65 -12.23
CA ARG A 435 19.24 4.47 -11.40
C ARG A 435 18.52 5.74 -11.01
N VAL A 436 18.57 6.04 -9.72
CA VAL A 436 17.95 7.21 -9.11
C VAL A 436 19.01 8.02 -8.40
N GLU A 437 19.13 9.31 -8.75
CA GLU A 437 19.87 10.31 -7.99
C GLU A 437 18.87 11.27 -7.34
N LEU A 438 19.02 11.51 -6.03
CA LEU A 438 18.07 12.31 -5.25
C LEU A 438 18.78 13.37 -4.42
N ARG A 439 18.24 14.60 -4.46
CA ARG A 439 18.55 15.75 -3.60
C ARG A 439 17.26 16.19 -2.92
N CYS A 440 17.23 16.20 -1.58
CA CYS A 440 16.02 16.56 -0.81
C CYS A 440 16.37 17.11 0.58
N GLY A 441 17.46 17.91 0.65
CA GLY A 441 17.98 18.44 1.90
C GLY A 441 18.75 17.39 2.71
N ARG A 442 18.83 17.60 4.02
CA ARG A 442 19.51 16.65 4.93
C ARG A 442 18.87 15.28 4.87
N ILE A 443 19.69 14.25 4.75
CA ILE A 443 19.21 12.88 4.59
C ILE A 443 18.46 12.38 5.82
N LEU A 444 18.82 12.79 7.04
CA LEU A 444 18.37 12.31 8.34
C LEU A 444 18.66 10.82 8.56
N ASP A 445 18.17 9.95 7.68
CA ASP A 445 18.42 8.51 7.69
C ASP A 445 18.43 7.96 6.26
N SER A 446 19.57 7.46 5.82
CA SER A 446 19.79 6.99 4.46
C SER A 446 19.05 5.68 4.15
N VAL A 447 18.81 4.83 5.16
CA VAL A 447 18.12 3.55 4.98
C VAL A 447 16.64 3.79 4.71
N VAL A 448 16.00 4.65 5.50
CA VAL A 448 14.59 5.02 5.29
C VAL A 448 14.43 5.72 3.96
N LEU A 449 15.24 6.75 3.69
CA LEU A 449 15.12 7.51 2.45
C LEU A 449 15.29 6.60 1.23
N ARG A 450 16.30 5.72 1.22
CA ARG A 450 16.49 4.73 0.15
C ARG A 450 15.28 3.81 0.00
N SER A 451 14.71 3.34 1.10
CA SER A 451 13.51 2.49 1.07
C SER A 451 12.32 3.20 0.42
N TYR A 452 12.08 4.46 0.76
CA TYR A 452 11.00 5.25 0.17
C TYR A 452 11.24 5.57 -1.31
N VAL A 453 12.49 5.79 -1.71
CA VAL A 453 12.90 5.94 -3.13
C VAL A 453 12.53 4.68 -3.92
N ILE A 454 12.91 3.49 -3.44
CA ILE A 454 12.59 2.21 -4.09
C ILE A 454 11.08 1.99 -4.13
N GLY A 455 10.36 2.35 -3.06
CA GLY A 455 8.90 2.31 -3.02
C GLY A 455 8.24 3.26 -4.03
N ALA A 456 8.79 4.46 -4.22
CA ALA A 456 8.32 5.42 -5.21
C ALA A 456 8.53 4.91 -6.65
N VAL A 457 9.68 4.30 -6.91
CA VAL A 457 9.95 3.62 -8.19
C VAL A 457 8.90 2.53 -8.44
N HIS A 458 8.66 1.64 -7.47
CA HIS A 458 7.65 0.59 -7.57
C HIS A 458 6.26 1.12 -7.93
N MET A 459 5.81 2.18 -7.24
CA MET A 459 4.50 2.78 -7.50
C MET A 459 4.44 3.43 -8.89
N ALA A 460 5.50 4.10 -9.32
CA ALA A 460 5.57 4.73 -10.64
C ALA A 460 5.54 3.70 -11.77
N LEU A 461 6.30 2.60 -11.62
CA LEU A 461 6.28 1.49 -12.58
C LEU A 461 4.87 0.90 -12.70
N GLY A 462 4.22 0.62 -11.57
CA GLY A 462 2.85 0.12 -11.55
C GLY A 462 1.87 1.08 -12.23
N TRP A 463 1.95 2.37 -11.92
CA TRP A 463 1.08 3.40 -12.49
C TRP A 463 1.18 3.49 -14.01
N VAL A 464 2.40 3.45 -14.56
CA VAL A 464 2.60 3.47 -16.01
C VAL A 464 2.14 2.18 -16.68
N THR A 465 2.35 1.01 -16.06
CA THR A 465 2.27 -0.28 -16.75
C THR A 465 1.03 -1.10 -16.48
N SER A 466 0.51 -1.10 -15.24
CA SER A 466 -0.47 -2.10 -14.80
C SER A 466 -1.58 -1.59 -13.88
N GLU A 467 -1.37 -0.47 -13.17
CA GLU A 467 -2.35 0.02 -12.21
C GLU A 467 -3.48 0.79 -12.89
N GLY A 468 -4.71 0.33 -12.67
CA GLY A 468 -5.90 0.98 -13.19
C GLY A 468 -7.16 0.26 -12.71
N LEU A 469 -8.27 0.98 -12.68
CA LEU A 469 -9.59 0.44 -12.39
C LEU A 469 -10.50 0.60 -13.61
N SER A 470 -11.28 -0.44 -13.90
CA SER A 470 -12.39 -0.35 -14.83
C SER A 470 -13.61 0.20 -14.12
N VAL A 471 -14.12 1.30 -14.62
CA VAL A 471 -15.32 1.99 -14.12
C VAL A 471 -16.34 1.99 -15.25
N ASP A 472 -17.55 1.52 -14.96
CA ASP A 472 -18.64 1.43 -15.89
C ASP A 472 -19.31 2.82 -16.09
N ASP A 473 -20.18 2.96 -17.10
CA ASP A 473 -20.83 4.24 -17.45
C ASP A 473 -21.70 4.81 -16.31
N ASP A 474 -22.16 3.97 -15.38
CA ASP A 474 -22.89 4.38 -14.17
C ASP A 474 -21.97 4.76 -12.99
N GLY A 475 -20.67 4.70 -13.18
CA GLY A 475 -19.64 5.01 -12.16
C GLY A 475 -19.28 3.85 -11.24
N SER A 476 -19.83 2.65 -11.46
CA SER A 476 -19.52 1.47 -10.69
C SER A 476 -18.16 0.87 -11.06
N ILE A 477 -17.44 0.35 -10.07
CA ILE A 477 -16.16 -0.34 -10.28
C ILE A 477 -16.42 -1.82 -10.50
N SER A 478 -16.00 -2.35 -11.65
CA SER A 478 -16.28 -3.75 -12.07
C SER A 478 -15.59 -4.80 -11.20
N ASP A 479 -14.41 -4.51 -10.63
CA ASP A 479 -13.66 -5.44 -9.78
C ASP A 479 -13.07 -4.71 -8.55
N LEU A 480 -13.64 -5.01 -7.38
CA LEU A 480 -13.24 -4.44 -6.08
C LEU A 480 -12.15 -5.29 -5.39
N THR A 481 -11.57 -6.26 -6.10
CA THR A 481 -10.60 -7.18 -5.48
C THR A 481 -9.18 -6.66 -5.63
N MET A 482 -8.34 -6.92 -4.61
CA MET A 482 -6.95 -6.43 -4.57
C MET A 482 -6.11 -6.86 -5.79
N ARG A 483 -6.45 -7.98 -6.42
CA ARG A 483 -5.76 -8.46 -7.61
C ARG A 483 -5.96 -7.57 -8.84
N SER A 484 -7.11 -6.88 -8.92
CA SER A 484 -7.45 -6.01 -10.05
C SER A 484 -6.72 -4.67 -10.03
N PHE A 485 -6.13 -4.29 -8.90
CA PHE A 485 -5.45 -2.99 -8.78
C PHE A 485 -4.17 -2.88 -9.62
N GLY A 486 -3.62 -4.00 -10.07
CA GLY A 486 -2.41 -4.02 -10.89
C GLY A 486 -1.10 -3.74 -10.13
N VAL A 487 -1.11 -3.78 -8.78
CA VAL A 487 0.10 -3.56 -7.97
C VAL A 487 1.16 -4.61 -8.30
N LEU A 488 2.37 -4.16 -8.65
CA LEU A 488 3.49 -5.02 -9.03
C LEU A 488 3.91 -5.95 -7.89
N ARG A 489 4.27 -7.19 -8.25
CA ARG A 489 4.74 -8.22 -7.32
C ARG A 489 6.25 -8.15 -7.16
N ALA A 490 6.77 -8.94 -6.22
CA ALA A 490 8.21 -9.05 -5.98
C ALA A 490 8.98 -9.44 -7.24
N SER A 491 8.44 -10.39 -8.02
CA SER A 491 9.03 -10.86 -9.29
C SER A 491 9.06 -9.81 -10.40
N ASP A 492 8.22 -8.79 -10.32
CA ASP A 492 8.05 -7.80 -11.38
C ASP A 492 8.99 -6.59 -11.21
N MET A 493 9.71 -6.56 -10.06
CA MET A 493 10.57 -5.43 -9.73
C MET A 493 11.97 -5.56 -10.34
N PRO A 494 12.38 -4.60 -11.18
CA PRO A 494 13.76 -4.50 -11.63
C PRO A 494 14.68 -4.08 -10.48
N ARG A 495 15.99 -4.20 -10.72
CA ARG A 495 17.00 -3.68 -9.80
C ARG A 495 16.99 -2.15 -9.79
N VAL A 496 16.97 -1.56 -8.58
CA VAL A 496 17.04 -0.12 -8.36
C VAL A 496 18.35 0.23 -7.66
N GLU A 497 19.14 1.12 -8.26
CA GLU A 497 20.36 1.70 -7.70
C GLU A 497 20.04 3.14 -7.28
N VAL A 498 20.34 3.47 -6.03
CA VAL A 498 19.97 4.77 -5.43
C VAL A 498 21.23 5.50 -4.96
N THR A 499 21.41 6.72 -5.46
CA THR A 499 22.42 7.67 -4.99
C THR A 499 21.72 8.83 -4.28
N LEU A 500 22.04 9.02 -3.02
CA LEU A 500 21.50 10.10 -2.19
C LEU A 500 22.58 11.17 -2.01
N HIS A 501 22.22 12.43 -2.21
CA HIS A 501 23.08 13.57 -1.99
C HIS A 501 22.65 14.30 -0.71
N ASP A 502 23.53 14.33 0.29
CA ASP A 502 23.30 15.06 1.54
C ASP A 502 23.56 16.57 1.35
N GLU A 503 22.67 17.39 1.84
CA GLU A 503 22.70 18.84 1.70
C GLU A 503 22.43 19.49 3.06
N GLU A 504 22.89 20.73 3.26
CA GLU A 504 22.67 21.45 4.52
C GLU A 504 21.25 22.00 4.68
N SER A 505 20.45 22.00 3.59
CA SER A 505 19.09 22.51 3.59
C SER A 505 18.13 21.64 4.43
N GLU A 506 16.97 22.19 4.79
CA GLU A 506 15.95 21.45 5.54
C GLU A 506 15.46 20.23 4.73
N PRO A 507 15.19 19.11 5.41
CA PRO A 507 14.74 17.91 4.74
C PRO A 507 13.32 18.08 4.21
N VAL A 508 13.12 17.80 2.93
CA VAL A 508 11.81 17.81 2.25
C VAL A 508 11.47 16.42 1.70
N ASN A 509 10.21 16.21 1.30
CA ASN A 509 9.81 14.96 0.67
C ASN A 509 10.56 14.77 -0.66
N GLY A 510 11.28 13.65 -0.77
CA GLY A 510 12.05 13.31 -1.97
C GLY A 510 11.34 12.27 -2.85
N SER A 511 10.53 11.42 -2.25
CA SER A 511 9.93 10.28 -2.95
C SER A 511 8.89 10.70 -3.99
N ASP A 512 8.26 11.86 -3.88
CA ASP A 512 7.30 12.35 -4.87
C ASP A 512 8.00 12.81 -6.16
N ALA A 513 9.16 13.47 -6.06
CA ALA A 513 9.99 13.79 -7.23
C ALA A 513 10.49 12.52 -7.93
N VAL A 514 10.90 11.49 -7.14
CA VAL A 514 11.31 10.18 -7.68
C VAL A 514 10.14 9.50 -8.39
N PHE A 515 8.93 9.56 -7.83
CA PHE A 515 7.73 8.98 -8.44
C PHE A 515 7.47 9.58 -9.84
N ALA A 516 7.46 10.91 -9.95
CA ALA A 516 7.21 11.60 -11.22
C ALA A 516 8.35 11.38 -12.23
N ALA A 517 9.63 11.47 -11.78
CA ALA A 517 10.78 11.25 -12.65
C ALA A 517 10.85 9.79 -13.18
N THR A 518 10.53 8.80 -12.33
CA THR A 518 10.49 7.39 -12.74
C THR A 518 9.39 7.16 -13.77
N ALA A 519 8.19 7.71 -13.54
CA ALA A 519 7.08 7.59 -14.48
C ALA A 519 7.46 8.20 -15.84
N ALA A 520 8.10 9.38 -15.86
CA ALA A 520 8.57 10.03 -17.08
C ALA A 520 9.64 9.21 -17.81
N ALA A 521 10.65 8.71 -17.10
CA ALA A 521 11.72 7.90 -17.68
C ALA A 521 11.20 6.59 -18.28
N LEU A 522 10.30 5.88 -17.56
CA LEU A 522 9.68 4.65 -18.06
C LEU A 522 8.79 4.91 -19.26
N TRP A 523 7.99 5.96 -19.21
CA TRP A 523 7.12 6.33 -20.32
C TRP A 523 7.91 6.61 -21.59
N MET A 524 9.04 7.33 -21.49
CA MET A 524 9.97 7.53 -22.61
C MET A 524 10.56 6.20 -23.10
N ALA A 525 10.98 5.32 -22.18
CA ALA A 525 11.51 4.00 -22.55
C ALA A 525 10.50 3.13 -23.30
N GLN A 526 9.22 3.36 -23.09
CA GLN A 526 8.13 2.68 -23.80
C GLN A 526 7.64 3.41 -25.07
N GLY A 527 8.29 4.51 -25.46
CA GLY A 527 7.94 5.28 -26.67
C GLY A 527 6.74 6.22 -26.48
N CYS A 528 6.44 6.60 -25.26
CA CYS A 528 5.36 7.53 -24.87
C CYS A 528 3.98 7.15 -25.42
N PRO A 529 3.45 5.95 -25.18
CA PRO A 529 2.09 5.59 -25.56
C PRO A 529 1.08 6.51 -24.86
N THR A 530 0.03 6.92 -25.58
CA THR A 530 -0.94 7.90 -25.08
C THR A 530 -1.71 7.40 -23.85
N ASP A 531 -2.06 6.12 -23.78
CA ASP A 531 -2.95 5.58 -22.75
C ASP A 531 -2.20 4.80 -21.68
N TRP A 532 -2.53 5.07 -20.40
CA TRP A 532 -2.10 4.33 -19.23
C TRP A 532 -3.28 3.65 -18.53
N PRO A 533 -3.06 2.44 -17.96
CA PRO A 533 -1.82 1.67 -17.99
C PRO A 533 -1.48 1.15 -19.38
N THR A 534 -0.18 1.03 -19.68
CA THR A 534 0.29 0.60 -21.01
C THR A 534 0.13 -0.89 -21.27
N GLY A 535 -0.08 -1.69 -20.23
CA GLY A 535 -0.14 -3.16 -20.29
C GLY A 535 1.19 -3.82 -20.63
N ARG A 536 2.30 -3.07 -20.66
CA ARG A 536 3.64 -3.57 -20.99
C ARG A 536 4.39 -3.96 -19.72
N ALA A 537 5.39 -4.85 -19.84
CA ALA A 537 6.31 -5.12 -18.75
C ALA A 537 7.03 -3.83 -18.32
N PRO A 538 7.39 -3.67 -17.02
CA PRO A 538 8.13 -2.51 -16.55
C PRO A 538 9.49 -2.32 -17.25
N LEU A 539 10.23 -3.42 -17.45
CA LEU A 539 11.52 -3.45 -18.17
C LEU A 539 11.71 -4.80 -18.89
#